data_360c1c24e29ade54aab196f89a44bcbb
#
_entry.id   360c1c24e29ade54aab196f89a44bcbb
#
_cell.length_a   1.000
_cell.length_b   1.000
_cell.length_c   1.000
_cell.angle_alpha   90.00
_cell.angle_beta   90.00
_cell.angle_gamma   90.00
#
_symmetry.space_group_name_H-M   'P 1'
#
loop_
_entity.id
_entity.type
_entity.pdbx_description
1 polymer ?
#
loop_
_entity_poly.entity_id
_entity_poly.type
_entity_poly.pdbx_seq_one_letter_code
_entity_poly.pdbx_strand_id
1 'polypeptide(L)'
;MGGYGGYKLRVTDQFNPGPSLVRGFAPGGIGPRDVSNPFNYKGNSLGGSKYVGASVEAQFPIFGMPRELGLKGAVFADAGTVWGYSGRTHFTTAQDVILYGGPPAAATALASIGCIPAYSGPWFGPGTCLTVGGDTTKIRTSVGASLLWDSPMGPIRFDFAKALTKSPYDQTQFFRFSGGGSF
;
A
#
# COMPACT_ATOMS: atom_id res chain seq x y z
N MET A 1 -8.71 4.02 -16.73
CA MET A 1 -9.44 3.07 -17.58
C MET A 1 -10.81 2.85 -16.96
N GLY A 2 -11.89 3.15 -17.65
CA GLY A 2 -13.22 2.71 -17.26
C GLY A 2 -13.43 1.28 -17.78
N GLY A 3 -14.20 0.48 -17.03
CA GLY A 3 -14.56 -0.84 -17.54
C GLY A 3 -15.29 -0.72 -18.88
N TYR A 4 -15.00 -1.62 -19.80
CA TYR A 4 -15.71 -1.68 -21.09
C TYR A 4 -17.20 -1.94 -20.84
N GLY A 5 -18.08 -1.14 -21.46
CA GLY A 5 -19.52 -1.29 -21.31
C GLY A 5 -20.16 -0.72 -20.03
N GLY A 6 -19.50 0.21 -19.32
CA GLY A 6 -20.06 0.86 -18.12
C GLY A 6 -20.02 0.03 -16.84
N TYR A 7 -19.37 -1.14 -16.86
CA TYR A 7 -19.17 -1.96 -15.66
C TYR A 7 -18.17 -1.32 -14.71
N LYS A 8 -18.49 -1.31 -13.41
CA LYS A 8 -17.54 -0.90 -12.37
C LYS A 8 -16.41 -1.93 -12.29
N LEU A 9 -15.16 -1.46 -12.20
CA LEU A 9 -14.01 -2.32 -11.97
C LEU A 9 -14.19 -3.10 -10.65
N ARG A 10 -13.91 -4.40 -10.69
CA ARG A 10 -13.85 -5.22 -9.48
C ARG A 10 -12.58 -4.86 -8.70
N VAL A 11 -12.56 -5.16 -7.41
CA VAL A 11 -11.34 -4.97 -6.58
C VAL A 11 -10.16 -5.77 -7.15
N THR A 12 -10.42 -6.94 -7.72
CA THR A 12 -9.42 -7.80 -8.38
C THR A 12 -8.83 -7.22 -9.67
N ASP A 13 -9.53 -6.28 -10.30
CA ASP A 13 -9.10 -5.65 -11.56
C ASP A 13 -8.35 -4.34 -11.29
N GLN A 14 -8.18 -3.96 -10.03
CA GLN A 14 -7.48 -2.75 -9.63
C GLN A 14 -5.98 -3.01 -9.49
N PHE A 15 -5.19 -1.99 -9.83
CA PHE A 15 -3.75 -2.05 -9.66
C PHE A 15 -3.41 -2.02 -8.16
N ASN A 16 -2.68 -3.03 -7.72
CA ASN A 16 -2.24 -3.19 -6.36
C ASN A 16 -0.70 -3.27 -6.28
N PRO A 17 0.00 -2.26 -6.82
CA PRO A 17 1.43 -2.24 -6.78
C PRO A 17 1.91 -2.00 -5.35
N GLY A 18 3.10 -2.44 -5.12
CA GLY A 18 3.81 -2.19 -3.87
C GLY A 18 5.25 -1.90 -4.24
N PRO A 19 6.15 -2.84 -3.90
CA PRO A 19 7.57 -2.67 -4.18
C PRO A 19 7.93 -2.73 -5.67
N SER A 20 7.02 -3.15 -6.54
CA SER A 20 7.19 -3.05 -8.00
C SER A 20 7.06 -1.63 -8.53
N LEU A 21 6.37 -0.74 -7.82
CA LEU A 21 6.25 0.67 -8.17
C LEU A 21 7.23 1.54 -7.38
N VAL A 22 7.30 1.34 -6.06
CA VAL A 22 8.18 2.08 -5.15
C VAL A 22 8.74 1.09 -4.13
N ARG A 23 10.02 0.78 -4.20
CA ARG A 23 10.71 -0.06 -3.23
C ARG A 23 10.68 0.61 -1.85
N GLY A 24 10.70 -0.16 -0.77
CA GLY A 24 10.53 0.37 0.59
C GLY A 24 9.07 0.39 1.07
N PHE A 25 8.14 -0.09 0.23
CA PHE A 25 6.75 -0.35 0.61
C PHE A 25 6.44 -1.83 0.48
N ALA A 26 5.56 -2.33 1.36
CA ALA A 26 5.10 -3.71 1.32
C ALA A 26 4.26 -4.02 0.07
N PRO A 27 4.07 -5.27 -0.31
CA PRO A 27 3.08 -5.64 -1.34
C PRO A 27 1.71 -5.06 -1.00
N GLY A 28 1.10 -4.33 -1.96
CA GLY A 28 -0.12 -3.56 -1.70
C GLY A 28 0.04 -2.48 -0.63
N GLY A 29 1.26 -2.03 -0.35
CA GLY A 29 1.55 -1.04 0.70
C GLY A 29 1.22 0.40 0.36
N ILE A 30 0.86 0.67 -0.91
CA ILE A 30 0.56 2.00 -1.43
C ILE A 30 -0.85 2.02 -1.99
N GLY A 31 -1.59 3.10 -1.73
CA GLY A 31 -2.89 3.36 -2.36
C GLY A 31 -4.09 3.16 -1.44
N PRO A 32 -5.29 3.09 -2.03
CA PRO A 32 -6.54 2.94 -1.30
C PRO A 32 -6.60 1.67 -0.45
N ARG A 33 -7.09 1.80 0.77
CA ARG A 33 -7.18 0.69 1.73
C ARG A 33 -8.55 0.63 2.39
N ASP A 34 -9.01 -0.58 2.66
CA ASP A 34 -10.20 -0.82 3.46
C ASP A 34 -9.85 -0.68 4.95
N VAL A 35 -10.30 0.40 5.54
CA VAL A 35 -10.10 0.73 6.96
C VAL A 35 -11.38 0.53 7.78
N SER A 36 -12.33 -0.25 7.27
CA SER A 36 -13.59 -0.54 7.96
C SER A 36 -13.41 -1.37 9.24
N ASN A 37 -12.31 -2.14 9.33
CA ASN A 37 -12.02 -2.95 10.50
C ASN A 37 -11.18 -2.17 11.52
N PRO A 38 -11.72 -1.81 12.70
CA PRO A 38 -11.01 -1.04 13.71
C PRO A 38 -9.83 -1.80 14.34
N PHE A 39 -9.80 -3.14 14.24
CA PHE A 39 -8.69 -3.96 14.71
C PHE A 39 -7.54 -4.03 13.70
N ASN A 40 -7.77 -3.63 12.46
CA ASN A 40 -6.75 -3.51 11.43
C ASN A 40 -6.62 -2.05 10.97
N TYR A 41 -6.03 -1.21 11.79
CA TYR A 41 -5.88 0.23 11.55
C TYR A 41 -5.11 0.59 10.27
N LYS A 42 -4.30 -0.35 9.75
CA LYS A 42 -3.61 -0.17 8.46
C LYS A 42 -4.47 -0.56 7.28
N GLY A 43 -5.54 -1.31 7.52
CA GLY A 43 -6.48 -1.77 6.51
C GLY A 43 -5.91 -2.76 5.50
N ASN A 44 -6.79 -3.35 4.71
CA ASN A 44 -6.44 -4.22 3.60
C ASN A 44 -6.32 -3.38 2.31
N SER A 45 -5.38 -3.74 1.44
CA SER A 45 -5.22 -3.05 0.17
C SER A 45 -6.41 -3.29 -0.75
N LEU A 46 -6.97 -2.23 -1.28
CA LEU A 46 -8.06 -2.26 -2.27
C LEU A 46 -7.54 -2.02 -3.69
N GLY A 47 -6.34 -1.43 -3.81
CA GLY A 47 -5.80 -1.00 -5.09
C GLY A 47 -6.47 0.26 -5.64
N GLY A 48 -5.97 0.73 -6.77
CA GLY A 48 -6.50 1.88 -7.48
C GLY A 48 -6.62 1.64 -8.98
N SER A 49 -7.41 2.46 -9.66
CA SER A 49 -7.59 2.39 -11.11
C SER A 49 -6.50 3.15 -11.88
N LYS A 50 -5.70 3.94 -11.18
CA LYS A 50 -4.66 4.79 -11.76
C LYS A 50 -3.40 4.71 -10.92
N TYR A 51 -2.27 4.71 -11.59
CA TYR A 51 -0.97 4.80 -10.95
C TYR A 51 0.01 5.58 -11.82
N VAL A 52 1.03 6.14 -11.20
CA VAL A 52 2.20 6.71 -11.85
C VAL A 52 3.42 6.40 -11.01
N GLY A 53 4.55 6.14 -11.66
CA GLY A 53 5.80 5.87 -10.98
C GLY A 53 6.99 6.20 -11.85
N ALA A 54 8.10 6.52 -11.19
CA ALA A 54 9.40 6.73 -11.78
C ALA A 54 10.46 6.11 -10.87
N SER A 55 11.49 5.54 -11.47
CA SER A 55 12.62 4.95 -10.77
C SER A 55 13.92 5.33 -11.46
N VAL A 56 14.92 5.63 -10.66
CA VAL A 56 16.30 5.84 -11.11
C VAL A 56 17.19 4.89 -10.31
N GLU A 57 18.03 4.12 -11.00
CA GLU A 57 18.95 3.17 -10.39
C GLU A 57 20.32 3.27 -11.04
N ALA A 58 21.37 3.30 -10.22
CA ALA A 58 22.75 3.27 -10.65
C ALA A 58 23.40 1.98 -10.10
N GLN A 59 23.90 1.13 -11.00
CA GLN A 59 24.59 -0.10 -10.65
C GLN A 59 26.10 0.08 -10.78
N PHE A 60 26.85 -0.53 -9.88
CA PHE A 60 28.31 -0.49 -9.86
C PHE A 60 28.90 -1.81 -9.37
N PRO A 61 30.10 -2.16 -9.85
CA PRO A 61 30.83 -3.33 -9.34
C PRO A 61 31.28 -3.06 -7.90
N ILE A 62 31.24 -4.09 -7.07
CA ILE A 62 31.75 -3.99 -5.69
C ILE A 62 33.28 -4.04 -5.75
N PHE A 63 33.94 -2.98 -5.29
CA PHE A 63 35.38 -2.88 -5.27
C PHE A 63 35.99 -3.92 -4.33
N GLY A 64 37.09 -4.56 -4.77
CA GLY A 64 37.79 -5.57 -3.99
C GLY A 64 37.24 -7.00 -4.08
N MET A 65 36.13 -7.22 -4.84
CA MET A 65 35.62 -8.55 -5.11
C MET A 65 35.95 -9.03 -6.52
N PRO A 66 36.29 -10.31 -6.69
CA PRO A 66 36.47 -10.91 -8.02
C PRO A 66 35.15 -10.78 -8.83
N ARG A 67 35.26 -10.39 -10.10
CA ARG A 67 34.11 -10.26 -11.00
C ARG A 67 33.39 -11.59 -11.24
N GLU A 68 34.08 -12.67 -11.07
CA GLU A 68 33.60 -14.06 -11.21
C GLU A 68 32.51 -14.42 -10.19
N LEU A 69 32.45 -13.71 -9.05
CA LEU A 69 31.41 -13.90 -8.06
C LEU A 69 30.05 -13.33 -8.49
N GLY A 70 30.00 -12.51 -9.55
CA GLY A 70 28.76 -11.96 -10.07
C GLY A 70 28.06 -10.97 -9.11
N LEU A 71 28.81 -10.37 -8.16
CA LEU A 71 28.25 -9.44 -7.17
C LEU A 71 28.33 -8.01 -7.68
N LYS A 72 27.18 -7.30 -7.62
CA LYS A 72 27.03 -5.89 -7.99
C LYS A 72 26.28 -5.15 -6.89
N GLY A 73 26.67 -3.91 -6.64
CA GLY A 73 25.92 -2.98 -5.83
C GLY A 73 25.03 -2.11 -6.70
N ALA A 74 23.92 -1.63 -6.15
CA ALA A 74 23.12 -0.58 -6.77
C ALA A 74 22.62 0.39 -5.72
N VAL A 75 22.42 1.64 -6.13
CA VAL A 75 21.67 2.65 -5.37
C VAL A 75 20.50 3.11 -6.20
N PHE A 76 19.38 3.41 -5.56
CA PHE A 76 18.18 3.78 -6.26
C PHE A 76 17.36 4.84 -5.54
N ALA A 77 16.53 5.52 -6.31
CA ALA A 77 15.49 6.41 -5.84
C ALA A 77 14.21 6.15 -6.64
N ASP A 78 13.11 5.90 -5.93
CA ASP A 78 11.81 5.63 -6.53
C ASP A 78 10.79 6.66 -6.08
N ALA A 79 9.86 6.98 -6.97
CA ALA A 79 8.72 7.84 -6.68
C ALA A 79 7.46 7.28 -7.36
N GLY A 80 6.32 7.30 -6.67
CA GLY A 80 5.08 6.83 -7.28
C GLY A 80 3.85 7.03 -6.41
N THR A 81 2.70 6.84 -7.01
CA THR A 81 1.42 6.89 -6.32
C THR A 81 0.38 6.04 -7.04
N VAL A 82 -0.62 5.61 -6.28
CA VAL A 82 -1.78 4.83 -6.74
C VAL A 82 -3.03 5.46 -6.16
N TRP A 83 -4.05 5.68 -7.00
CA TRP A 83 -5.30 6.31 -6.58
C TRP A 83 -6.48 5.89 -7.47
N GLY A 84 -7.67 6.42 -7.14
CA GLY A 84 -8.87 6.25 -7.95
C GLY A 84 -9.58 4.93 -7.66
N TYR A 85 -9.85 4.64 -6.42
CA TYR A 85 -10.69 3.51 -6.03
C TYR A 85 -12.12 3.70 -6.55
N SER A 86 -12.69 2.66 -7.17
CA SER A 86 -13.99 2.72 -7.84
C SER A 86 -15.11 2.00 -7.07
N GLY A 87 -14.85 1.52 -5.85
CA GLY A 87 -15.82 0.81 -5.02
C GLY A 87 -16.65 1.71 -4.10
N ARG A 88 -17.30 1.10 -3.13
CA ARG A 88 -18.02 1.83 -2.07
C ARG A 88 -17.03 2.50 -1.12
N THR A 89 -17.24 3.78 -0.83
CA THR A 89 -16.37 4.58 0.04
C THR A 89 -16.99 4.85 1.41
N HIS A 90 -18.30 4.70 1.53
CA HIS A 90 -19.05 4.94 2.76
C HIS A 90 -20.08 3.84 2.93
N PHE A 91 -20.17 3.30 4.13
CA PHE A 91 -21.23 2.39 4.54
C PHE A 91 -21.99 3.04 5.69
N THR A 92 -23.31 3.00 5.58
CA THR A 92 -24.22 3.42 6.63
C THR A 92 -24.77 2.16 7.27
N THR A 93 -24.33 1.82 8.49
CA THR A 93 -24.84 0.62 9.16
C THR A 93 -25.02 0.85 10.64
N ALA A 94 -26.27 0.71 11.11
CA ALA A 94 -26.56 0.57 12.53
C ALA A 94 -26.01 -0.77 13.09
N GLN A 95 -25.76 -1.76 12.22
CA GLN A 95 -25.26 -3.08 12.60
C GLN A 95 -23.79 -3.11 12.92
N ASP A 96 -22.98 -2.24 12.29
CA ASP A 96 -21.53 -2.19 12.56
C ASP A 96 -21.23 -1.73 13.99
N VAL A 97 -22.07 -0.85 14.55
CA VAL A 97 -21.95 -0.41 15.96
C VAL A 97 -22.20 -1.57 16.93
N ILE A 98 -23.10 -2.49 16.59
CA ILE A 98 -23.45 -3.65 17.40
C ILE A 98 -22.38 -4.75 17.32
N LEU A 99 -21.77 -4.94 16.16
CA LEU A 99 -20.72 -5.94 15.92
C LEU A 99 -19.43 -5.67 16.71
N TYR A 100 -19.17 -4.43 17.07
CA TYR A 100 -17.94 -4.03 17.77
C TYR A 100 -18.08 -3.82 19.29
N GLY A 101 -19.12 -4.36 19.90
CA GLY A 101 -19.13 -4.59 21.35
C GLY A 101 -19.67 -3.46 22.23
N GLY A 102 -20.52 -2.59 21.71
CA GLY A 102 -21.28 -1.63 22.52
C GLY A 102 -20.78 -0.19 22.43
N PRO A 103 -21.65 0.78 22.86
CA PRO A 103 -21.52 2.19 22.51
C PRO A 103 -20.17 2.88 22.82
N PRO A 104 -19.55 2.77 23.99
CA PRO A 104 -18.37 3.60 24.28
C PRO A 104 -17.08 3.10 23.61
N ALA A 105 -16.84 1.80 23.59
CA ALA A 105 -15.64 1.23 22.98
C ALA A 105 -15.69 1.30 21.44
N ALA A 106 -16.86 1.06 20.87
CA ALA A 106 -17.09 1.16 19.44
C ALA A 106 -16.97 2.62 18.95
N ALA A 107 -17.50 3.59 19.69
CA ALA A 107 -17.40 5.01 19.32
C ALA A 107 -15.95 5.50 19.24
N THR A 108 -15.11 5.11 20.19
CA THR A 108 -13.69 5.49 20.20
C THR A 108 -12.91 4.80 19.09
N ALA A 109 -13.15 3.52 18.85
CA ALA A 109 -12.52 2.77 17.77
C ALA A 109 -12.95 3.29 16.38
N LEU A 110 -14.23 3.57 16.20
CA LEU A 110 -14.78 4.09 14.95
C LEU A 110 -14.34 5.54 14.67
N ALA A 111 -14.21 6.38 15.69
CA ALA A 111 -13.69 7.74 15.55
C ALA A 111 -12.22 7.73 15.09
N SER A 112 -11.43 6.78 15.54
CA SER A 112 -10.02 6.64 15.15
C SER A 112 -9.82 6.28 13.66
N ILE A 113 -10.82 5.70 13.01
CA ILE A 113 -10.81 5.32 11.58
C ILE A 113 -11.69 6.23 10.72
N GLY A 114 -12.09 7.40 11.25
CA GLY A 114 -12.91 8.34 10.51
C GLY A 114 -14.39 7.98 10.42
N CYS A 115 -14.85 7.02 11.22
CA CYS A 115 -16.27 6.76 11.38
C CYS A 115 -16.89 7.81 12.28
N ILE A 116 -18.00 8.40 11.86
CA ILE A 116 -18.83 9.24 12.69
C ILE A 116 -19.93 8.34 13.27
N PRO A 117 -19.87 7.98 14.55
CA PRO A 117 -20.95 7.20 15.16
C PRO A 117 -22.23 8.04 15.15
N ALA A 118 -23.33 7.43 14.79
CA ALA A 118 -24.66 8.05 14.80
C ALA A 118 -25.17 8.33 16.23
N TYR A 119 -24.30 8.53 17.18
CA TYR A 119 -24.63 8.66 18.60
C TYR A 119 -24.58 10.12 19.04
N SER A 120 -25.57 10.88 18.65
CA SER A 120 -25.79 12.22 19.23
C SER A 120 -27.30 12.51 19.32
N GLY A 121 -27.98 11.84 20.28
CA GLY A 121 -29.36 12.17 20.59
C GLY A 121 -30.27 10.97 20.89
N PRO A 122 -31.51 11.19 21.31
CA PRO A 122 -32.46 10.12 21.63
C PRO A 122 -32.98 9.32 20.42
N TRP A 123 -32.54 9.66 19.23
CA TRP A 123 -32.90 9.00 17.99
C TRP A 123 -31.63 8.45 17.32
N PHE A 124 -31.55 7.13 17.23
CA PHE A 124 -30.46 6.43 16.54
C PHE A 124 -30.54 6.73 15.04
N GLY A 125 -29.72 7.63 14.55
CA GLY A 125 -29.50 7.80 13.11
C GLY A 125 -28.43 6.82 12.61
N PRO A 126 -28.41 6.51 11.30
CA PRO A 126 -27.38 5.66 10.73
C PRO A 126 -26.00 6.33 10.81
N GLY A 127 -25.03 5.67 11.45
CA GLY A 127 -23.65 6.13 11.48
C GLY A 127 -23.01 5.98 10.10
N THR A 128 -22.15 6.92 9.73
CA THR A 128 -21.45 6.90 8.46
C THR A 128 -19.97 6.60 8.72
N CYS A 129 -19.49 5.48 8.24
CA CYS A 129 -18.08 5.11 8.31
C CYS A 129 -17.38 5.37 6.98
N LEU A 130 -16.24 6.05 7.05
CA LEU A 130 -15.30 6.07 5.94
C LEU A 130 -14.60 4.72 5.90
N THR A 131 -14.88 3.92 4.87
CA THR A 131 -14.30 2.57 4.75
C THR A 131 -13.04 2.53 3.90
N VAL A 132 -12.76 3.59 3.15
CA VAL A 132 -11.59 3.70 2.29
C VAL A 132 -10.70 4.83 2.76
N GLY A 133 -9.50 4.47 3.22
CA GLY A 133 -8.43 5.41 3.54
C GLY A 133 -7.32 5.39 2.48
N GLY A 134 -6.55 6.47 2.41
CA GLY A 134 -5.35 6.51 1.57
C GLY A 134 -5.58 6.72 0.06
N ASP A 135 -6.82 6.94 -0.40
CA ASP A 135 -7.10 7.29 -1.80
C ASP A 135 -6.70 8.74 -2.09
N THR A 136 -5.41 8.94 -2.26
CA THR A 136 -4.81 10.26 -2.49
C THR A 136 -3.77 10.21 -3.60
N THR A 137 -3.64 11.31 -4.34
CA THR A 137 -2.60 11.51 -5.35
C THR A 137 -1.23 11.87 -4.76
N LYS A 138 -1.08 11.80 -3.44
CA LYS A 138 0.18 12.10 -2.76
C LYS A 138 1.29 11.17 -3.26
N ILE A 139 2.38 11.76 -3.74
CA ILE A 139 3.53 11.01 -4.21
C ILE A 139 4.28 10.42 -3.01
N ARG A 140 4.54 9.12 -3.08
CA ARG A 140 5.39 8.38 -2.16
C ARG A 140 6.78 8.29 -2.77
N THR A 141 7.79 8.50 -1.98
CA THR A 141 9.19 8.43 -2.42
C THR A 141 9.99 7.52 -1.51
N SER A 142 10.98 6.88 -2.07
CA SER A 142 11.95 6.08 -1.33
C SER A 142 13.34 6.19 -1.93
N VAL A 143 14.32 5.88 -1.11
CA VAL A 143 15.72 5.70 -1.52
C VAL A 143 16.25 4.43 -0.90
N GLY A 144 17.24 3.82 -1.55
CA GLY A 144 17.80 2.60 -1.03
C GLY A 144 19.04 2.13 -1.77
N ALA A 145 19.53 0.98 -1.32
CA ALA A 145 20.63 0.27 -1.91
C ALA A 145 20.24 -1.19 -2.16
N SER A 146 20.80 -1.78 -3.19
CA SER A 146 20.59 -3.19 -3.52
C SER A 146 21.92 -3.91 -3.67
N LEU A 147 21.89 -5.18 -3.27
CA LEU A 147 22.94 -6.14 -3.59
C LEU A 147 22.37 -7.13 -4.63
N LEU A 148 22.98 -7.18 -5.78
CA LEU A 148 22.63 -8.10 -6.85
C LEU A 148 23.70 -9.20 -6.92
N TRP A 149 23.25 -10.44 -7.01
CA TRP A 149 24.12 -11.59 -7.11
C TRP A 149 23.69 -12.49 -8.27
N ASP A 150 24.53 -12.58 -9.29
CA ASP A 150 24.34 -13.52 -10.41
C ASP A 150 24.79 -14.91 -9.94
N SER A 151 23.93 -15.58 -9.15
CA SER A 151 24.26 -16.91 -8.60
C SER A 151 24.08 -18.01 -9.64
N PRO A 152 24.75 -19.18 -9.46
CA PRO A 152 24.57 -20.34 -10.35
C PRO A 152 23.14 -20.89 -10.38
N MET A 153 22.33 -20.56 -9.37
CA MET A 153 20.92 -20.96 -9.25
C MET A 153 19.94 -19.89 -9.80
N GLY A 154 20.47 -18.80 -10.35
CA GLY A 154 19.71 -17.69 -10.88
C GLY A 154 20.02 -16.37 -10.17
N PRO A 155 19.53 -15.25 -10.72
CA PRO A 155 19.79 -13.95 -10.15
C PRO A 155 19.06 -13.79 -8.81
N ILE A 156 19.78 -13.26 -7.83
CA ILE A 156 19.29 -12.98 -6.48
C ILE A 156 19.48 -11.47 -6.23
N ARG A 157 18.47 -10.84 -5.63
CA ARG A 157 18.51 -9.43 -5.31
C ARG A 157 18.03 -9.18 -3.87
N PHE A 158 18.82 -8.41 -3.15
CA PHE A 158 18.52 -7.92 -1.81
C PHE A 158 18.35 -6.41 -1.88
N ASP A 159 17.15 -5.91 -1.57
CA ASP A 159 16.84 -4.48 -1.57
C ASP A 159 16.70 -3.99 -0.12
N PHE A 160 17.40 -2.92 0.20
CA PHE A 160 17.28 -2.17 1.44
C PHE A 160 16.76 -0.79 1.10
N ALA A 161 15.54 -0.46 1.49
CA ALA A 161 14.89 0.75 1.10
C ALA A 161 14.24 1.48 2.28
N LYS A 162 14.34 2.80 2.28
CA LYS A 162 13.68 3.66 3.26
C LYS A 162 12.69 4.56 2.57
N ALA A 163 11.43 4.47 2.96
CA ALA A 163 10.40 5.41 2.53
C ALA A 163 10.67 6.80 3.12
N LEU A 164 10.74 7.81 2.27
CA LEU A 164 10.92 9.22 2.64
C LEU A 164 9.58 9.91 2.84
N THR A 165 8.64 9.70 1.90
CA THR A 165 7.28 10.23 2.00
C THR A 165 6.27 9.09 1.99
N LYS A 166 5.28 9.15 2.88
CA LYS A 166 4.22 8.16 3.01
C LYS A 166 2.91 8.81 3.44
N SER A 167 1.81 8.11 3.23
CA SER A 167 0.50 8.44 3.79
C SER A 167 0.23 7.65 5.08
N PRO A 168 -0.75 8.06 5.91
CA PRO A 168 -1.01 7.42 7.22
C PRO A 168 -1.27 5.90 7.13
N TYR A 169 -1.92 5.44 6.06
CA TYR A 169 -2.30 4.04 5.88
C TYR A 169 -1.27 3.23 5.08
N ASP A 170 -0.21 3.87 4.57
CA ASP A 170 0.81 3.18 3.81
C ASP A 170 1.60 2.19 4.68
N GLN A 171 1.92 1.04 4.11
CA GLN A 171 2.73 0.01 4.76
C GLN A 171 4.12 0.01 4.16
N THR A 172 5.13 0.26 5.00
CA THR A 172 6.53 0.27 4.59
C THR A 172 7.21 -1.06 4.90
N GLN A 173 8.17 -1.45 4.07
CA GLN A 173 9.00 -2.63 4.24
C GLN A 173 10.45 -2.25 3.95
N PHE A 174 11.31 -2.31 4.96
CA PHE A 174 12.71 -1.91 4.84
C PHE A 174 13.55 -2.87 3.99
N PHE A 175 13.31 -4.17 4.12
CA PHE A 175 14.08 -5.21 3.47
C PHE A 175 13.20 -6.03 2.53
N ARG A 176 13.73 -6.35 1.35
CA ARG A 176 13.10 -7.25 0.40
C ARG A 176 14.14 -8.19 -0.20
N PHE A 177 13.74 -9.45 -0.32
CA PHE A 177 14.45 -10.47 -1.04
C PHE A 177 13.67 -10.83 -2.32
N SER A 178 14.36 -10.94 -3.44
CA SER A 178 13.79 -11.45 -4.68
C SER A 178 14.82 -12.34 -5.39
N GLY A 179 14.36 -13.44 -5.96
CA GLY A 179 15.22 -14.39 -6.65
C GLY A 179 14.43 -15.25 -7.65
N GLY A 180 15.13 -15.79 -8.66
CA GLY A 180 14.57 -16.78 -9.57
C GLY A 180 13.76 -16.27 -10.75
N GLY A 181 13.73 -14.96 -11.02
CA GLY A 181 13.12 -14.39 -12.23
C GLY A 181 14.16 -13.65 -13.07
N SER A 182 14.10 -13.77 -14.39
CA SER A 182 14.83 -12.85 -15.27
C SER A 182 14.26 -11.45 -15.10
N PHE A 183 15.12 -10.50 -14.80
CA PHE A 183 14.79 -9.08 -14.65
C PHE A 183 14.97 -8.34 -15.97
#